data_5c9308145d0fcc1b003c810dfd422b5d
#
_entry.id   5c9308145d0fcc1b003c810dfd422b5d
#
_cell.length_a   1.000
_cell.length_b   1.000
_cell.length_c   1.000
_cell.angle_alpha   90.00
_cell.angle_beta   90.00
_cell.angle_gamma   90.00
#
_symmetry.space_group_name_H-M   'P 1'
#
loop_
_entity.id
_entity.type
_entity.pdbx_description
1 polymer ?
#
loop_
_entity_poly.entity_id
_entity_poly.type
_entity_poly.pdbx_seq_one_letter_code
_entity_poly.pdbx_strand_id
1 'polypeptide(L)' 'MVTFDIETLTVLRTVLDEAWELLSPEQRARTTKSQVATLLLEAAAAGERDCDRLRDAALNGVAATATT' A
#
# COMPACT_ATOMS: atom_id res chain seq x y z
N MET A 1 2.39 -0.51 20.33
CA MET A 1 2.08 -1.42 19.21
C MET A 1 0.78 -1.00 18.55
N VAL A 2 0.76 -0.82 17.25
CA VAL A 2 -0.45 -0.46 16.52
C VAL A 2 -1.23 -1.73 16.21
N THR A 3 -2.48 -1.77 16.62
CA THR A 3 -3.36 -2.91 16.35
C THR A 3 -4.51 -2.44 15.46
N PHE A 4 -4.73 -3.14 14.36
CA PHE A 4 -5.82 -2.84 13.46
C PHE A 4 -6.98 -3.81 13.70
N ASP A 5 -8.21 -3.32 13.57
CA ASP A 5 -9.37 -4.19 13.64
C ASP A 5 -9.55 -4.98 12.33
N ILE A 6 -10.47 -5.92 12.34
CA ILE A 6 -10.71 -6.78 11.18
C ILE A 6 -11.17 -5.98 9.97
N GLU A 7 -12.00 -4.95 10.20
CA GLU A 7 -12.49 -4.10 9.11
C GLU A 7 -11.35 -3.35 8.44
N THR A 8 -10.45 -2.77 9.24
CA THR A 8 -9.29 -2.06 8.72
C THR A 8 -8.38 -3.01 7.94
N LEU A 9 -8.14 -4.20 8.47
CA LEU A 9 -7.30 -5.19 7.79
C LEU A 9 -7.92 -5.62 6.46
N THR A 10 -9.24 -5.76 6.41
CA THR A 10 -9.96 -6.11 5.18
C THR A 10 -9.80 -4.99 4.14
N VAL A 11 -9.94 -3.74 4.56
CA VAL A 11 -9.75 -2.58 3.68
C VAL A 11 -8.32 -2.55 3.16
N LEU A 12 -7.33 -2.73 4.02
CA LEU A 12 -5.92 -2.72 3.63
C LEU A 12 -5.61 -3.81 2.62
N ARG A 13 -6.18 -4.99 2.80
CA ARG A 13 -5.99 -6.10 1.88
C ARG A 13 -6.59 -5.79 0.51
N THR A 14 -7.79 -5.23 0.48
CA THR A 14 -8.46 -4.83 -0.75
C THR A 14 -7.65 -3.76 -1.48
N VAL A 15 -7.20 -2.74 -0.75
CA VAL A 15 -6.38 -1.66 -1.31
C VAL A 15 -5.05 -2.20 -1.82
N LEU A 16 -4.45 -3.14 -1.12
CA LEU A 16 -3.21 -3.79 -1.55
C LEU A 16 -3.40 -4.45 -2.92
N ASP A 17 -4.47 -5.22 -3.07
CA ASP A 17 -4.75 -5.90 -4.33
C ASP A 17 -4.97 -4.88 -5.45
N GLU A 18 -5.73 -3.82 -5.19
CA GLU A 18 -5.97 -2.76 -6.17
C GLU A 18 -4.67 -2.04 -6.56
N ALA A 19 -3.87 -1.66 -5.57
CA ALA A 19 -2.61 -0.98 -5.82
C ALA A 19 -1.67 -1.86 -6.65
N TRP A 20 -1.60 -3.14 -6.33
CA TRP A 20 -0.78 -4.09 -7.06
C TRP A 20 -1.20 -4.20 -8.53
N GLU A 21 -2.51 -4.24 -8.78
CA GLU A 21 -3.04 -4.30 -10.14
C GLU A 21 -2.76 -3.01 -10.94
N LEU A 22 -2.67 -1.87 -10.26
CA LEU A 22 -2.38 -0.60 -10.91
C LEU A 22 -0.91 -0.41 -11.24
N LEU A 23 -0.03 -1.21 -10.67
CA LEU A 23 1.39 -1.15 -10.98
C LEU A 23 1.67 -1.69 -12.38
N SER A 24 2.59 -1.03 -13.09
CA SER A 24 3.05 -1.54 -14.38
C SER A 24 3.88 -2.82 -14.16
N PRO A 25 4.08 -3.65 -15.21
CA PRO A 25 4.95 -4.81 -15.09
C PRO A 25 6.37 -4.46 -14.63
N GLU A 26 6.89 -3.32 -15.05
CA GLU A 26 8.21 -2.85 -14.62
C GLU A 26 8.25 -2.55 -13.14
N GLN A 27 7.21 -1.88 -12.63
CA GLN A 27 7.10 -1.57 -11.21
C GLN A 27 6.98 -2.85 -10.37
N ARG A 28 6.18 -3.80 -10.83
CA ARG A 28 6.04 -5.10 -10.15
C ARG A 28 7.35 -5.88 -10.10
N ALA A 29 8.18 -5.73 -11.13
CA ALA A 29 9.48 -6.38 -11.16
C ALA A 29 10.47 -5.77 -10.17
N ARG A 30 10.27 -4.51 -9.77
CA ARG A 30 11.17 -3.78 -8.88
C ARG A 30 10.73 -3.78 -7.42
N THR A 31 9.53 -4.21 -7.15
CA THR A 31 8.98 -4.21 -5.79
C THR A 31 8.31 -5.56 -5.52
N THR A 32 7.94 -5.78 -4.27
CA THR A 32 7.20 -6.97 -3.88
C THR A 32 5.85 -6.55 -3.31
N LYS A 33 4.89 -7.47 -3.34
CA LYS A 33 3.60 -7.24 -2.71
C LYS A 33 3.74 -6.96 -1.22
N SER A 34 4.72 -7.58 -0.57
CA SER A 34 5.03 -7.33 0.83
C SER A 34 5.48 -5.89 1.08
N GLN A 35 6.28 -5.31 0.18
CA GLN A 35 6.71 -3.92 0.30
C GLN A 35 5.53 -2.98 0.15
N VAL A 36 4.64 -3.24 -0.80
CA VAL A 36 3.42 -2.44 -0.97
C VAL A 36 2.55 -2.53 0.28
N ALA A 37 2.42 -3.72 0.86
CA ALA A 37 1.67 -3.91 2.10
C ALA A 37 2.29 -3.10 3.25
N THR A 38 3.61 -3.04 3.33
CA THR A 38 4.31 -2.25 4.36
C THR A 38 3.98 -0.76 4.20
N LEU A 39 3.96 -0.25 2.98
CA LEU A 39 3.60 1.14 2.72
C LEU A 39 2.17 1.44 3.16
N LEU A 40 1.25 0.53 2.89
CA LEU A 40 -0.14 0.66 3.32
C LEU A 40 -0.25 0.63 4.85
N LEU A 41 0.46 -0.27 5.50
CA LEU A 41 0.44 -0.37 6.96
C LEU A 41 1.00 0.90 7.60
N GLU A 42 2.05 1.47 7.04
CA GLU A 42 2.63 2.72 7.53
C GLU A 42 1.63 3.87 7.42
N ALA A 43 0.94 3.98 6.28
CA ALA A 43 -0.06 5.01 6.08
C ALA A 43 -1.23 4.83 7.05
N ALA A 44 -1.68 3.60 7.27
CA ALA A 44 -2.76 3.30 8.21
C ALA A 44 -2.34 3.59 9.65
N ALA A 45 -1.09 3.30 10.00
CA ALA A 45 -0.56 3.59 11.32
C ALA A 45 -0.49 5.10 11.58
N ALA A 46 -0.31 5.90 10.52
CA ALA A 46 -0.34 7.35 10.62
C ALA A 46 -1.76 7.91 10.72
N GLY A 47 -2.77 7.06 10.66
CA GLY A 47 -4.17 7.46 10.82
C GLY A 47 -4.99 7.51 9.54
N GLU A 48 -4.40 7.20 8.40
CA GLU A 48 -5.13 7.22 7.14
C GLU A 48 -6.11 6.05 7.06
N ARG A 49 -7.35 6.32 6.68
CA ARG A 49 -8.40 5.31 6.58
C ARG A 49 -9.17 5.39 5.26
N ASP A 50 -8.90 6.41 4.43
CA ASP A 50 -9.53 6.55 3.14
C ASP A 50 -8.87 5.61 2.14
N CYS A 51 -9.65 4.78 1.45
CA CYS A 51 -9.13 3.78 0.51
C CYS A 51 -8.33 4.43 -0.61
N ASP A 52 -8.82 5.53 -1.16
CA ASP A 52 -8.13 6.22 -2.26
C ASP A 52 -6.80 6.78 -1.81
N ARG A 53 -6.76 7.37 -0.62
CA ARG A 53 -5.52 7.92 -0.06
C ARG A 53 -4.52 6.84 0.31
N LEU A 54 -4.99 5.73 0.84
CA LEU A 54 -4.14 4.58 1.13
C LEU A 54 -3.50 4.05 -0.14
N ARG A 55 -4.30 3.92 -1.19
CA ARG A 55 -3.80 3.47 -2.50
C ARG A 55 -2.78 4.44 -3.06
N ASP A 56 -3.08 5.74 -3.01
CA ASP A 56 -2.16 6.78 -3.48
C ASP A 56 -0.85 6.76 -2.70
N ALA A 57 -0.91 6.59 -1.38
CA ALA A 57 0.30 6.51 -0.54
C ALA A 57 1.17 5.33 -0.95
N ALA A 58 0.55 4.18 -1.22
CA ALA A 58 1.28 2.99 -1.65
C ALA A 58 1.93 3.21 -3.02
N LEU A 59 1.18 3.75 -3.98
CA LEU A 59 1.69 4.00 -5.33
C LEU A 59 2.81 5.03 -5.32
N ASN A 60 2.66 6.10 -4.55
CA ASN A 60 3.70 7.12 -4.40
C ASN A 60 4.95 6.54 -3.74
N GLY A 61 4.79 5.68 -2.75
CA GLY A 61 5.90 5.01 -2.09
C GLY A 61 6.68 4.11 -3.05
N VAL A 62 5.98 3.37 -3.89
CA VAL A 62 6.61 2.52 -4.92
C VAL A 62 7.38 3.39 -5.91
N ALA A 63 6.78 4.48 -6.38
CA ALA A 63 7.44 5.39 -7.31
C ALA A 63 8.70 6.00 -6.71
N ALA A 64 8.64 6.41 -5.44
CA ALA A 64 9.80 6.97 -4.75
C ALA A 64 10.92 5.93 -4.61
N THR A 65 10.59 4.68 -4.33
CA THR A 65 11.57 3.59 -4.22
C THR A 65 12.21 3.30 -5.57
N ALA A 66 11.46 3.42 -6.65
CA ALA A 66 11.94 3.11 -7.99
C ALA A 66 12.92 4.17 -8.54
N THR A 67 12.99 5.34 -7.93
CA THR A 67 13.85 6.43 -8.40
C THR A 67 15.24 6.46 -7.77
N THR A 68 15.50 5.56 -6.85
CA THR A 68 16.82 5.49 -6.21
C THR A 68 17.80 4.61 -6.96
#